data_70ea64d61265e2381af415be7ec9542b
#
_entry.id   70ea64d61265e2381af415be7ec9542b
#
_cell.length_a   1.000
_cell.length_b   1.000
_cell.length_c   1.000
_cell.angle_alpha   90.00
_cell.angle_beta   90.00
_cell.angle_gamma   90.00
#
_symmetry.space_group_name_H-M   'P 1'
#
loop_
_entity.id
_entity.type
_entity.pdbx_description
1 polymer ?
#
loop_
_entity_poly.entity_id
_entity_poly.type
_entity_poly.pdbx_seq_one_letter_code
_entity_poly.pdbx_strand_id
1 'polypeptide(L)'
;MIDGIFKSIELAVRAVAQRCLDLAREAARIVIPGSGRRFILRMVAIARGPDRRVRIISEIQYLSKRVGPRALGIRVRSRTSRIGRAILGHSLDWLTGAVLRLAVRWAPKLSARRLARGECRTLWGVTPILTLPLKARADRLLGFESKSIVYVTYVITSQFDINLRKYYIVAAGLGILPSFQRLVLAWHLLRCDVFSFFADRGLLDSPKRLQIDFDELAVLREAGKRVYIYAYGADVRTRQATLALGRWNFCSDCLDPPNYCTCNDDEGQRYISKLAASTTALVSLGDMLTYMPSAVHLNYWPIDFERIGLVEPAQSDRPLRIGHAPNHTHFKGSHYLEETISRLKERGYEIEYFKVQGVPNTHVLSLFSICDLIADQFIGGAIGYTALEAMALGRPVLSFVRTPDLVEAASECPIINTTPDTLEEALLWVLNNRAALSAIGRQGRTYVERWHTVDAVASRLGALYRQTANFPEPVLRKIDKQHEKEVSRRNSIPIGEGWHHPFRVDCPV
;
A
#
# COMPACT_ATOMS: atom_id res chain seq x y z
N MET A 1 16.09 -9.17 -34.85
CA MET A 1 15.70 -10.47 -34.25
C MET A 1 15.03 -10.29 -32.86
N ILE A 2 15.58 -9.49 -31.96
CA ILE A 2 15.04 -9.25 -30.60
C ILE A 2 13.70 -8.52 -30.65
N ASP A 3 13.54 -7.48 -31.49
CA ASP A 3 12.25 -6.78 -31.66
C ASP A 3 11.15 -7.67 -32.24
N GLY A 4 11.51 -8.65 -33.08
CA GLY A 4 10.57 -9.64 -33.57
C GLY A 4 10.05 -10.58 -32.48
N ILE A 5 10.91 -10.97 -31.53
CA ILE A 5 10.53 -11.78 -30.36
C ILE A 5 9.65 -10.96 -29.41
N PHE A 6 9.97 -9.69 -29.19
CA PHE A 6 9.13 -8.78 -28.38
C PHE A 6 7.74 -8.58 -28.99
N LYS A 7 7.68 -8.32 -30.31
CA LYS A 7 6.39 -8.24 -31.02
C LYS A 7 5.61 -9.54 -30.94
N SER A 8 6.27 -10.69 -31.04
CA SER A 8 5.63 -12.01 -30.97
C SER A 8 5.11 -12.31 -29.56
N ILE A 9 5.84 -11.95 -28.51
CA ILE A 9 5.38 -12.11 -27.11
C ILE A 9 4.24 -11.13 -26.83
N GLU A 10 4.34 -9.88 -27.26
CA GLU A 10 3.25 -8.90 -27.13
C GLU A 10 2.00 -9.34 -27.89
N LEU A 11 2.14 -9.85 -29.11
CA LEU A 11 1.06 -10.42 -29.90
C LEU A 11 0.49 -11.68 -29.23
N ALA A 12 1.33 -12.55 -28.64
CA ALA A 12 0.88 -13.73 -27.93
C ALA A 12 0.12 -13.35 -26.64
N VAL A 13 0.61 -12.39 -25.86
CA VAL A 13 -0.10 -11.88 -24.67
C VAL A 13 -1.41 -11.21 -25.05
N ARG A 14 -1.44 -10.39 -26.12
CA ARG A 14 -2.67 -9.78 -26.65
C ARG A 14 -3.60 -10.83 -27.22
N ALA A 15 -3.09 -11.82 -27.94
CA ALA A 15 -3.89 -12.92 -28.53
C ALA A 15 -4.49 -13.82 -27.43
N VAL A 16 -3.72 -14.14 -26.36
CA VAL A 16 -4.24 -14.88 -25.21
C VAL A 16 -5.28 -14.06 -24.46
N ALA A 17 -5.04 -12.78 -24.22
CA ALA A 17 -6.01 -11.89 -23.58
C ALA A 17 -7.27 -11.75 -24.44
N GLN A 18 -7.14 -11.59 -25.76
CA GLN A 18 -8.27 -11.52 -26.70
C GLN A 18 -9.02 -12.85 -26.78
N ARG A 19 -8.30 -13.96 -26.83
CA ARG A 19 -8.90 -15.32 -26.85
C ARG A 19 -9.64 -15.62 -25.54
N CYS A 20 -9.11 -15.17 -24.39
CA CYS A 20 -9.80 -15.25 -23.10
C CYS A 20 -11.09 -14.42 -23.10
N LEU A 21 -11.07 -13.23 -23.71
CA LEU A 21 -12.26 -12.39 -23.87
C LEU A 21 -13.28 -13.01 -24.83
N ASP A 22 -12.84 -13.64 -25.91
CA ASP A 22 -13.71 -14.27 -26.90
C ASP A 22 -14.30 -15.56 -26.33
N LEU A 23 -13.54 -16.38 -25.62
CA LEU A 23 -14.03 -17.54 -24.87
C LEU A 23 -15.03 -17.15 -23.77
N ALA A 24 -14.79 -16.03 -23.09
CA ALA A 24 -15.74 -15.49 -22.11
C ALA A 24 -17.03 -15.00 -22.80
N ARG A 25 -16.94 -14.43 -24.02
CA ARG A 25 -18.09 -14.05 -24.83
C ARG A 25 -18.84 -15.27 -25.39
N GLU A 26 -18.14 -16.31 -25.81
CA GLU A 26 -18.72 -17.58 -26.25
C GLU A 26 -19.38 -18.34 -25.11
N ALA A 27 -18.71 -18.42 -23.93
CA ALA A 27 -19.29 -19.00 -22.73
C ALA A 27 -20.55 -18.25 -22.26
N ALA A 28 -20.62 -16.92 -22.49
CA ALA A 28 -21.81 -16.13 -22.23
C ALA A 28 -22.94 -16.37 -23.28
N ARG A 29 -22.63 -16.95 -24.45
CA ARG A 29 -23.60 -17.31 -25.47
C ARG A 29 -24.15 -18.73 -25.35
N ILE A 30 -23.43 -19.63 -24.67
CA ILE A 30 -23.84 -21.01 -24.42
C ILE A 30 -24.82 -21.04 -23.25
N VAL A 31 -26.09 -21.18 -23.55
CA VAL A 31 -27.28 -21.48 -22.77
C VAL A 31 -27.06 -21.62 -21.25
N ILE A 32 -27.31 -20.53 -20.52
CA ILE A 32 -27.54 -20.54 -19.09
C ILE A 32 -29.08 -20.45 -18.85
N PRO A 33 -29.67 -21.32 -18.02
CA PRO A 33 -31.12 -21.24 -17.74
C PRO A 33 -31.51 -19.89 -17.13
N GLY A 34 -32.72 -19.40 -17.34
CA GLY A 34 -33.21 -18.05 -17.22
C GLY A 34 -32.88 -17.22 -15.95
N SER A 35 -32.49 -17.85 -14.83
CA SER A 35 -32.06 -17.16 -13.60
C SER A 35 -30.60 -16.65 -13.67
N GLY A 36 -29.69 -17.42 -14.27
CA GLY A 36 -28.30 -17.03 -14.45
C GLY A 36 -28.12 -15.95 -15.52
N ARG A 37 -28.94 -15.97 -16.59
CA ARG A 37 -28.92 -14.94 -17.64
C ARG A 37 -29.38 -13.57 -17.10
N ARG A 38 -30.38 -13.54 -16.21
CA ARG A 38 -30.82 -12.32 -15.53
C ARG A 38 -29.78 -11.76 -14.59
N PHE A 39 -28.99 -12.61 -13.92
CA PHE A 39 -27.89 -12.21 -13.06
C PHE A 39 -26.73 -11.57 -13.87
N ILE A 40 -26.28 -12.21 -14.98
CA ILE A 40 -25.21 -11.67 -15.82
C ILE A 40 -25.64 -10.37 -16.51
N LEU A 41 -26.88 -10.27 -16.99
CA LEU A 41 -27.41 -9.05 -17.60
C LEU A 41 -27.57 -7.92 -16.58
N ARG A 42 -27.95 -8.25 -15.33
CA ARG A 42 -27.93 -7.28 -14.21
C ARG A 42 -26.53 -6.77 -13.91
N MET A 43 -25.53 -7.65 -13.83
CA MET A 43 -24.13 -7.28 -13.59
C MET A 43 -23.56 -6.42 -14.72
N VAL A 44 -23.89 -6.72 -16.00
CA VAL A 44 -23.49 -5.91 -17.17
C VAL A 44 -24.20 -4.55 -17.19
N ALA A 45 -25.47 -4.47 -16.82
CA ALA A 45 -26.23 -3.23 -16.76
C ALA A 45 -25.74 -2.31 -15.60
N ILE A 46 -25.36 -2.90 -14.47
CA ILE A 46 -24.81 -2.20 -13.32
C ILE A 46 -23.40 -1.64 -13.63
N ALA A 47 -22.62 -2.30 -14.49
CA ALA A 47 -21.29 -1.84 -14.91
C ALA A 47 -21.31 -0.60 -15.83
N ARG A 48 -22.47 -0.17 -16.34
CA ARG A 48 -22.63 0.92 -17.30
C ARG A 48 -23.08 2.27 -16.73
N GLY A 49 -23.31 2.41 -15.40
CA GLY A 49 -23.80 3.66 -14.80
C GLY A 49 -22.80 4.27 -13.82
N PRO A 50 -22.62 5.62 -13.80
CA PRO A 50 -21.59 6.29 -13.00
C PRO A 50 -21.82 6.22 -11.48
N ASP A 51 -23.04 6.15 -10.97
CA ASP A 51 -23.35 6.26 -9.54
C ASP A 51 -23.62 4.93 -8.80
N ARG A 52 -23.53 3.79 -9.48
CA ARG A 52 -23.88 2.48 -8.92
C ARG A 52 -22.72 1.62 -8.44
N ARG A 53 -21.48 2.11 -8.53
CA ARG A 53 -20.26 1.37 -8.16
C ARG A 53 -20.21 1.00 -6.66
N VAL A 54 -20.74 1.85 -5.79
CA VAL A 54 -20.72 1.65 -4.34
C VAL A 54 -21.64 0.49 -3.90
N ARG A 55 -22.81 0.32 -4.53
CA ARG A 55 -23.75 -0.77 -4.20
C ARG A 55 -23.28 -2.16 -4.60
N ILE A 56 -22.48 -2.29 -5.66
CA ILE A 56 -22.00 -3.60 -6.12
C ILE A 56 -20.98 -4.19 -5.16
N ILE A 57 -20.08 -3.37 -4.63
CA ILE A 57 -18.99 -3.82 -3.75
C ILE A 57 -19.56 -4.28 -2.41
N SER A 58 -20.54 -3.56 -1.85
CA SER A 58 -21.22 -3.97 -0.62
C SER A 58 -22.06 -5.26 -0.82
N GLU A 59 -22.70 -5.45 -1.98
CA GLU A 59 -23.43 -6.70 -2.28
C GLU A 59 -22.46 -7.88 -2.54
N ILE A 60 -21.35 -7.69 -3.22
CA ILE A 60 -20.34 -8.75 -3.42
C ILE A 60 -19.66 -9.12 -2.09
N GLN A 61 -19.33 -8.17 -1.24
CA GLN A 61 -18.80 -8.45 0.10
C GLN A 61 -19.85 -9.12 1.02
N TYR A 62 -21.10 -8.71 0.91
CA TYR A 62 -22.21 -9.33 1.64
C TYR A 62 -22.48 -10.76 1.17
N LEU A 63 -22.46 -11.00 -0.14
CA LEU A 63 -22.64 -12.33 -0.75
C LEU A 63 -21.41 -13.24 -0.53
N SER A 64 -20.18 -12.73 -0.55
CA SER A 64 -18.98 -13.53 -0.27
C SER A 64 -18.90 -14.01 1.19
N LYS A 65 -19.50 -13.28 2.12
CA LYS A 65 -19.61 -13.70 3.54
C LYS A 65 -20.74 -14.69 3.81
N ARG A 66 -21.80 -14.72 3.00
CA ARG A 66 -22.97 -15.60 3.20
C ARG A 66 -23.04 -16.82 2.28
N VAL A 67 -22.33 -16.77 1.15
CA VAL A 67 -22.41 -17.82 0.13
C VAL A 67 -21.05 -18.46 0.02
N GLY A 68 -20.84 -19.53 0.76
CA GLY A 68 -19.65 -20.37 0.61
C GLY A 68 -19.47 -20.85 -0.84
N PRO A 69 -18.27 -21.28 -1.26
CA PRO A 69 -17.93 -21.63 -2.66
C PRO A 69 -18.86 -22.67 -3.31
N ARG A 70 -19.69 -23.35 -2.53
CA ARG A 70 -20.65 -24.37 -2.99
C ARG A 70 -21.99 -23.83 -3.53
N ALA A 71 -22.32 -22.56 -3.32
CA ALA A 71 -23.60 -22.01 -3.71
C ALA A 71 -23.59 -21.18 -5.01
N LEU A 72 -22.41 -20.89 -5.59
CA LEU A 72 -22.27 -20.49 -6.99
C LEU A 72 -22.37 -21.75 -7.88
N GLY A 73 -23.53 -22.40 -7.84
CA GLY A 73 -23.84 -23.61 -8.56
C GLY A 73 -23.86 -23.43 -10.10
N ILE A 74 -22.70 -23.19 -10.70
CA ILE A 74 -22.50 -23.46 -12.12
C ILE A 74 -22.11 -24.94 -12.24
N ARG A 75 -23.13 -25.82 -12.13
CA ARG A 75 -23.01 -27.19 -12.61
C ARG A 75 -22.94 -27.15 -14.13
N VAL A 76 -21.75 -27.00 -14.68
CA VAL A 76 -21.51 -27.33 -16.10
C VAL A 76 -21.50 -28.86 -16.20
N ARG A 77 -22.65 -29.41 -16.61
CA ARG A 77 -22.80 -30.83 -16.93
C ARG A 77 -22.09 -31.13 -18.25
N SER A 78 -20.88 -31.66 -18.18
CA SER A 78 -20.41 -32.77 -19.03
C SER A 78 -19.01 -33.22 -18.58
N ARG A 79 -18.76 -34.51 -18.49
CA ARG A 79 -17.45 -35.12 -18.24
C ARG A 79 -16.41 -34.68 -19.27
N THR A 80 -16.81 -34.50 -20.53
CA THR A 80 -15.97 -34.03 -21.63
C THR A 80 -15.45 -32.61 -21.46
N SER A 81 -16.18 -31.69 -20.81
CA SER A 81 -15.72 -30.33 -20.56
C SER A 81 -14.71 -30.21 -19.42
N ARG A 82 -14.70 -31.16 -18.48
CA ARG A 82 -13.68 -31.21 -17.41
C ARG A 82 -12.34 -31.70 -17.94
N ILE A 83 -12.36 -32.76 -18.76
CA ILE A 83 -11.14 -33.32 -19.39
C ILE A 83 -10.54 -32.28 -20.36
N GLY A 84 -11.35 -31.66 -21.21
CA GLY A 84 -10.88 -30.62 -22.11
C GLY A 84 -10.28 -29.40 -21.40
N ARG A 85 -10.84 -28.97 -20.26
CA ARG A 85 -10.28 -27.89 -19.43
C ARG A 85 -8.99 -28.29 -18.74
N ALA A 86 -8.90 -29.55 -18.25
CA ALA A 86 -7.67 -30.08 -17.64
C ALA A 86 -6.54 -30.17 -18.69
N ILE A 87 -6.81 -30.67 -19.88
CA ILE A 87 -5.82 -30.75 -20.98
C ILE A 87 -5.39 -29.35 -21.42
N LEU A 88 -6.33 -28.42 -21.58
CA LEU A 88 -6.04 -27.04 -21.95
C LEU A 88 -5.22 -26.34 -20.85
N GLY A 89 -5.58 -26.55 -19.58
CA GLY A 89 -4.85 -26.05 -18.43
C GLY A 89 -3.40 -26.55 -18.40
N HIS A 90 -3.18 -27.85 -18.49
CA HIS A 90 -1.84 -28.43 -18.52
C HIS A 90 -0.99 -27.99 -19.72
N SER A 91 -1.59 -27.89 -20.91
CA SER A 91 -0.88 -27.42 -22.11
C SER A 91 -0.47 -25.94 -21.97
N LEU A 92 -1.36 -25.12 -21.40
CA LEU A 92 -1.10 -23.70 -21.15
C LEU A 92 -0.06 -23.51 -20.06
N ASP A 93 -0.08 -24.31 -19.00
CA ASP A 93 0.90 -24.31 -17.93
C ASP A 93 2.30 -24.69 -18.44
N TRP A 94 2.40 -25.71 -19.29
CA TRP A 94 3.67 -26.09 -19.90
C TRP A 94 4.21 -24.95 -20.79
N LEU A 95 3.37 -24.40 -21.66
CA LEU A 95 3.74 -23.30 -22.58
C LEU A 95 4.19 -22.05 -21.82
N THR A 96 3.43 -21.62 -20.82
CA THR A 96 3.76 -20.43 -20.01
C THR A 96 5.00 -20.65 -19.17
N GLY A 97 5.22 -21.88 -18.68
CA GLY A 97 6.47 -22.29 -18.03
C GLY A 97 7.68 -22.23 -18.98
N ALA A 98 7.52 -22.64 -20.24
CA ALA A 98 8.58 -22.50 -21.25
C ALA A 98 8.90 -21.03 -21.56
N VAL A 99 7.87 -20.19 -21.70
CA VAL A 99 8.03 -18.74 -21.89
C VAL A 99 8.75 -18.10 -20.70
N LEU A 100 8.40 -18.49 -19.48
CA LEU A 100 9.05 -17.99 -18.27
C LEU A 100 10.54 -18.39 -18.24
N ARG A 101 10.88 -19.65 -18.53
CA ARG A 101 12.30 -20.11 -18.62
C ARG A 101 13.10 -19.31 -19.66
N LEU A 102 12.51 -19.05 -20.84
CA LEU A 102 13.14 -18.20 -21.86
C LEU A 102 13.35 -16.78 -21.34
N ALA A 103 12.35 -16.20 -20.65
CA ALA A 103 12.46 -14.88 -20.07
C ALA A 103 13.60 -14.80 -19.03
N VAL A 104 13.70 -15.78 -18.14
CA VAL A 104 14.80 -15.90 -17.15
C VAL A 104 16.16 -15.91 -17.85
N ARG A 105 16.32 -16.71 -18.90
CA ARG A 105 17.59 -16.81 -19.65
C ARG A 105 18.02 -15.50 -20.32
N TRP A 106 17.08 -14.70 -20.83
CA TRP A 106 17.38 -13.49 -21.57
C TRP A 106 17.40 -12.22 -20.70
N ALA A 107 16.70 -12.21 -19.60
CA ALA A 107 16.53 -11.06 -18.72
C ALA A 107 17.88 -10.44 -18.25
N PRO A 108 18.92 -11.21 -17.83
CA PRO A 108 20.17 -10.63 -17.38
C PRO A 108 20.87 -9.82 -18.47
N LYS A 109 20.90 -10.34 -19.71
CA LYS A 109 21.54 -9.68 -20.85
C LYS A 109 20.85 -8.37 -21.23
N LEU A 110 19.50 -8.34 -21.17
CA LEU A 110 18.71 -7.15 -21.45
C LEU A 110 18.87 -6.09 -20.35
N SER A 111 18.88 -6.51 -19.08
CA SER A 111 19.16 -5.63 -17.95
C SER A 111 20.55 -5.00 -18.05
N ALA A 112 21.59 -5.81 -18.29
CA ALA A 112 22.97 -5.31 -18.39
C ALA A 112 23.11 -4.23 -19.48
N ARG A 113 22.49 -4.46 -20.66
CA ARG A 113 22.52 -3.49 -21.77
C ARG A 113 21.80 -2.17 -21.42
N ARG A 114 20.65 -2.22 -20.74
CA ARG A 114 19.91 -1.02 -20.30
C ARG A 114 20.71 -0.24 -19.27
N LEU A 115 21.12 -0.92 -18.22
CA LEU A 115 21.86 -0.30 -17.12
C LEU A 115 23.17 0.33 -17.57
N ALA A 116 23.88 -0.28 -18.53
CA ALA A 116 25.10 0.29 -19.11
C ALA A 116 24.83 1.63 -19.84
N ARG A 117 23.60 1.83 -20.37
CA ARG A 117 23.18 3.11 -20.96
C ARG A 117 22.61 4.10 -19.95
N GLY A 118 22.63 3.76 -18.66
CA GLY A 118 22.01 4.56 -17.61
C GLY A 118 20.48 4.48 -17.59
N GLU A 119 19.89 3.50 -18.30
CA GLU A 119 18.46 3.25 -18.27
C GLU A 119 18.15 2.23 -17.17
N CYS A 120 17.24 2.54 -16.26
CA CYS A 120 16.75 1.62 -15.22
C CYS A 120 15.23 1.55 -15.28
N ARG A 121 14.67 0.36 -15.14
CA ARG A 121 13.23 0.13 -15.13
C ARG A 121 12.82 -0.56 -13.85
N THR A 122 11.81 -0.02 -13.17
CA THR A 122 11.34 -0.51 -11.89
C THR A 122 9.86 -0.87 -11.94
N LEU A 123 9.46 -1.84 -11.13
CA LEU A 123 8.08 -2.27 -10.97
C LEU A 123 7.72 -2.29 -9.48
N TRP A 124 6.66 -1.55 -9.12
CA TRP A 124 6.06 -1.56 -7.79
C TRP A 124 4.74 -2.35 -7.81
N GLY A 125 4.66 -3.41 -7.08
CA GLY A 125 3.47 -4.27 -7.05
C GLY A 125 3.30 -5.01 -5.73
N VAL A 126 2.28 -5.77 -5.58
CA VAL A 126 0.94 -5.74 -6.25
C VAL A 126 -0.13 -5.38 -5.20
N THR A 127 0.33 -5.06 -3.99
CA THR A 127 -0.53 -4.69 -2.85
C THR A 127 -1.18 -3.34 -3.13
N PRO A 128 -2.53 -3.24 -3.22
CA PRO A 128 -3.21 -2.06 -3.72
C PRO A 128 -3.37 -0.97 -2.66
N ILE A 129 -2.25 -0.48 -2.12
CA ILE A 129 -2.20 0.62 -1.16
C ILE A 129 -2.09 1.98 -1.87
N LEU A 130 -2.59 3.01 -1.21
CA LEU A 130 -2.67 4.38 -1.74
C LEU A 130 -1.31 4.93 -2.20
N THR A 131 -0.23 4.59 -1.50
CA THR A 131 1.13 5.11 -1.76
C THR A 131 1.87 4.40 -2.89
N LEU A 132 1.37 3.30 -3.44
CA LEU A 132 2.08 2.51 -4.45
C LEU A 132 2.40 3.31 -5.72
N PRO A 133 1.45 4.06 -6.34
CA PRO A 133 1.73 4.90 -7.52
C PRO A 133 2.71 6.03 -7.22
N LEU A 134 2.69 6.57 -5.99
CA LEU A 134 3.59 7.65 -5.60
C LEU A 134 5.03 7.16 -5.44
N LYS A 135 5.24 5.92 -4.99
CA LYS A 135 6.56 5.27 -4.96
C LYS A 135 7.11 5.05 -6.37
N ALA A 136 6.26 4.61 -7.31
CA ALA A 136 6.65 4.55 -8.71
C ALA A 136 6.98 5.95 -9.28
N ARG A 137 6.27 7.00 -8.84
CA ARG A 137 6.60 8.38 -9.18
C ARG A 137 7.94 8.83 -8.59
N ALA A 138 8.26 8.41 -7.36
CA ALA A 138 9.56 8.67 -6.74
C ALA A 138 10.71 8.07 -7.56
N ASP A 139 10.58 6.83 -8.03
CA ASP A 139 11.55 6.23 -8.94
C ASP A 139 11.67 7.00 -10.27
N ARG A 140 10.56 7.55 -10.80
CA ARG A 140 10.61 8.39 -12.01
C ARG A 140 11.42 9.67 -11.81
N LEU A 141 11.41 10.25 -10.60
CA LEU A 141 12.27 11.39 -10.27
C LEU A 141 13.77 11.04 -10.25
N LEU A 142 14.11 9.77 -9.97
CA LEU A 142 15.47 9.26 -10.14
C LEU A 142 15.86 9.07 -11.62
N GLY A 143 14.97 9.39 -12.56
CA GLY A 143 15.19 9.18 -14.00
C GLY A 143 14.98 7.72 -14.43
N PHE A 144 14.25 6.91 -13.66
CA PHE A 144 13.90 5.53 -13.99
C PHE A 144 12.56 5.46 -14.72
N GLU A 145 12.38 4.46 -15.58
CA GLU A 145 11.07 4.10 -16.10
C GLU A 145 10.37 3.22 -15.06
N SER A 146 9.43 3.78 -14.30
CA SER A 146 8.78 3.09 -13.18
C SER A 146 7.27 3.02 -13.36
N LYS A 147 6.69 1.89 -12.95
CA LYS A 147 5.24 1.65 -12.97
C LYS A 147 4.78 0.91 -11.72
N SER A 148 3.56 1.25 -11.27
CA SER A 148 2.80 0.50 -10.28
C SER A 148 1.87 -0.52 -10.96
N ILE A 149 1.77 -1.74 -10.40
CA ILE A 149 0.92 -2.81 -10.93
C ILE A 149 0.05 -3.44 -9.83
N VAL A 150 -1.22 -3.71 -10.12
CA VAL A 150 -2.14 -4.39 -9.20
C VAL A 150 -3.05 -5.38 -9.91
N TYR A 151 -3.43 -6.46 -9.20
CA TYR A 151 -4.46 -7.42 -9.63
C TYR A 151 -5.83 -7.14 -9.02
N VAL A 152 -5.87 -6.44 -7.89
CA VAL A 152 -7.10 -6.05 -7.19
C VAL A 152 -7.03 -4.60 -6.78
N THR A 153 -8.17 -3.99 -6.43
CA THR A 153 -8.22 -2.61 -5.93
C THR A 153 -9.14 -2.55 -4.72
N TYR A 154 -8.80 -1.70 -3.76
CA TYR A 154 -9.66 -1.37 -2.64
C TYR A 154 -10.52 -0.13 -2.93
N VAL A 155 -11.51 0.13 -2.08
CA VAL A 155 -12.38 1.32 -2.20
C VAL A 155 -11.58 2.62 -2.09
N ILE A 156 -10.46 2.59 -1.36
CA ILE A 156 -9.61 3.74 -1.06
C ILE A 156 -9.05 4.39 -2.32
N THR A 157 -8.58 3.59 -3.28
CA THR A 157 -8.04 4.07 -4.57
C THR A 157 -8.12 3.03 -5.67
N SER A 158 -8.23 3.49 -6.92
CA SER A 158 -8.13 2.67 -8.12
C SER A 158 -7.08 3.20 -9.12
N GLN A 159 -6.31 4.21 -8.70
CA GLN A 159 -5.34 4.91 -9.56
C GLN A 159 -3.98 4.20 -9.51
N PHE A 160 -3.74 3.30 -10.46
CA PHE A 160 -2.47 2.59 -10.63
C PHE A 160 -2.07 2.63 -12.10
N ASP A 161 -0.76 2.63 -12.40
CA ASP A 161 -0.27 2.69 -13.80
C ASP A 161 -0.72 1.45 -14.60
N ILE A 162 -0.72 0.27 -13.97
CA ILE A 162 -1.17 -1.00 -14.56
C ILE A 162 -2.20 -1.64 -13.64
N ASN A 163 -3.47 -1.68 -14.07
CA ASN A 163 -4.55 -2.31 -13.33
C ASN A 163 -5.05 -3.55 -14.10
N LEU A 164 -4.64 -4.72 -13.63
CA LEU A 164 -4.96 -6.01 -14.26
C LEU A 164 -6.22 -6.67 -13.68
N ARG A 165 -7.01 -6.00 -12.85
CA ARG A 165 -8.17 -6.57 -12.14
C ARG A 165 -9.14 -7.31 -13.08
N LYS A 166 -9.44 -6.75 -14.24
CA LYS A 166 -10.36 -7.38 -15.20
C LYS A 166 -9.80 -8.72 -15.70
N TYR A 167 -8.53 -8.75 -16.08
CA TYR A 167 -7.87 -9.94 -16.60
C TYR A 167 -7.67 -11.00 -15.50
N TYR A 168 -7.33 -10.58 -14.28
CA TYR A 168 -7.20 -11.45 -13.13
C TYR A 168 -8.51 -12.19 -12.83
N ILE A 169 -9.64 -11.48 -12.77
CA ILE A 169 -10.97 -12.07 -12.52
C ILE A 169 -11.35 -13.06 -13.62
N VAL A 170 -11.11 -12.72 -14.89
CA VAL A 170 -11.40 -13.60 -16.01
C VAL A 170 -10.52 -14.85 -15.99
N ALA A 171 -9.22 -14.70 -15.76
CA ALA A 171 -8.28 -15.81 -15.68
C ALA A 171 -8.61 -16.76 -14.51
N ALA A 172 -9.00 -16.22 -13.36
CA ALA A 172 -9.47 -17.00 -12.20
C ALA A 172 -10.76 -17.77 -12.54
N GLY A 173 -11.74 -17.13 -13.19
CA GLY A 173 -12.99 -17.76 -13.60
C GLY A 173 -12.81 -18.88 -14.63
N LEU A 174 -11.78 -18.79 -15.47
CA LEU A 174 -11.42 -19.81 -16.46
C LEU A 174 -10.49 -20.90 -15.91
N GLY A 175 -9.98 -20.76 -14.68
CA GLY A 175 -9.03 -21.71 -14.09
C GLY A 175 -7.61 -21.65 -14.67
N ILE A 176 -7.24 -20.54 -15.34
CA ILE A 176 -5.94 -20.31 -15.97
C ILE A 176 -5.11 -19.23 -15.27
N LEU A 177 -5.47 -18.88 -14.04
CA LEU A 177 -4.83 -17.81 -13.30
C LEU A 177 -3.32 -17.99 -13.13
N PRO A 178 -2.79 -19.19 -12.77
CA PRO A 178 -1.34 -19.39 -12.66
C PRO A 178 -0.60 -19.12 -13.98
N SER A 179 -1.16 -19.58 -15.10
CA SER A 179 -0.61 -19.35 -16.43
C SER A 179 -0.60 -17.86 -16.82
N PHE A 180 -1.68 -17.12 -16.48
CA PHE A 180 -1.76 -15.67 -16.67
C PHE A 180 -0.69 -14.95 -15.85
N GLN A 181 -0.55 -15.27 -14.58
CA GLN A 181 0.43 -14.65 -13.69
C GLN A 181 1.87 -14.94 -14.14
N ARG A 182 2.18 -16.18 -14.60
CA ARG A 182 3.49 -16.50 -15.19
C ARG A 182 3.81 -15.66 -16.42
N LEU A 183 2.84 -15.39 -17.28
CA LEU A 183 3.04 -14.50 -18.43
C LEU A 183 3.31 -13.06 -18.01
N VAL A 184 2.59 -12.55 -17.00
CA VAL A 184 2.83 -11.23 -16.43
C VAL A 184 4.25 -11.15 -15.85
N LEU A 185 4.66 -12.17 -15.08
CA LEU A 185 6.02 -12.23 -14.54
C LEU A 185 7.07 -12.29 -15.67
N ALA A 186 6.90 -13.17 -16.67
CA ALA A 186 7.83 -13.30 -17.79
C ALA A 186 7.98 -11.97 -18.57
N TRP A 187 6.87 -11.27 -18.81
CA TRP A 187 6.88 -9.95 -19.44
C TRP A 187 7.70 -8.92 -18.65
N HIS A 188 7.50 -8.85 -17.35
CA HIS A 188 8.21 -7.89 -16.51
C HIS A 188 9.67 -8.30 -16.26
N LEU A 189 10.00 -9.59 -16.23
CA LEU A 189 11.40 -10.06 -16.19
C LEU A 189 12.23 -9.51 -17.36
N LEU A 190 11.66 -9.48 -18.57
CA LEU A 190 12.36 -8.95 -19.76
C LEU A 190 12.49 -7.43 -19.74
N ARG A 191 11.57 -6.73 -19.06
CA ARG A 191 11.47 -5.26 -19.13
C ARG A 191 12.02 -4.53 -17.92
N CYS A 192 11.92 -5.11 -16.70
CA CYS A 192 12.27 -4.45 -15.46
C CYS A 192 13.61 -4.94 -14.90
N ASP A 193 14.28 -4.10 -14.15
CA ASP A 193 15.58 -4.34 -13.53
C ASP A 193 15.47 -4.43 -12.00
N VAL A 194 14.44 -3.75 -11.44
CA VAL A 194 14.12 -3.70 -10.02
C VAL A 194 12.68 -4.05 -9.81
N PHE A 195 12.41 -4.86 -8.81
CA PHE A 195 11.08 -5.24 -8.34
C PHE A 195 10.93 -4.86 -6.86
N SER A 196 9.87 -4.14 -6.55
CA SER A 196 9.55 -3.69 -5.20
C SER A 196 8.17 -4.23 -4.82
N PHE A 197 8.12 -5.08 -3.79
CA PHE A 197 6.89 -5.71 -3.29
C PHE A 197 6.70 -5.41 -1.81
N PHE A 198 5.49 -5.62 -1.31
CA PHE A 198 5.24 -5.77 0.12
C PHE A 198 5.36 -7.23 0.52
N ALA A 199 5.61 -7.50 1.79
CA ALA A 199 5.88 -8.86 2.27
C ALA A 199 4.68 -9.81 2.09
N ASP A 200 3.47 -9.30 1.83
CA ASP A 200 2.25 -10.10 1.72
C ASP A 200 2.06 -10.80 0.38
N ARG A 201 2.62 -10.29 -0.72
CA ARG A 201 2.39 -10.85 -2.06
C ARG A 201 3.33 -10.34 -3.15
N GLY A 202 3.59 -11.18 -4.16
CA GLY A 202 4.27 -10.85 -5.41
C GLY A 202 3.33 -10.88 -6.62
N LEU A 203 3.91 -11.08 -7.81
CA LEU A 203 3.17 -11.25 -9.08
C LEU A 203 2.52 -12.64 -9.19
N LEU A 204 3.06 -13.65 -8.49
CA LEU A 204 2.48 -14.98 -8.39
C LEU A 204 1.70 -15.09 -7.08
N ASP A 205 0.55 -15.78 -7.12
CA ASP A 205 -0.18 -16.09 -5.89
C ASP A 205 0.59 -17.12 -5.07
N SER A 206 0.77 -16.84 -3.79
CA SER A 206 1.37 -17.75 -2.83
C SER A 206 0.31 -18.70 -2.25
N PRO A 207 0.66 -19.99 -1.98
CA PRO A 207 -0.20 -20.89 -1.25
C PRO A 207 -0.40 -20.47 0.22
N LYS A 208 0.49 -19.63 0.75
CA LYS A 208 0.45 -19.12 2.11
C LYS A 208 -0.12 -17.71 2.15
N ARG A 209 -1.00 -17.48 3.11
CA ARG A 209 -1.57 -16.16 3.35
C ARG A 209 -0.50 -15.18 3.84
N LEU A 210 -0.55 -13.93 3.36
CA LEU A 210 0.37 -12.84 3.72
C LEU A 210 1.85 -13.18 3.50
N GLN A 211 2.17 -14.00 2.50
CA GLN A 211 3.53 -14.33 2.10
C GLN A 211 3.70 -14.25 0.59
N ILE A 212 4.88 -13.85 0.15
CA ILE A 212 5.30 -13.94 -1.26
C ILE A 212 5.63 -15.40 -1.59
N ASP A 213 5.38 -15.81 -2.84
CA ASP A 213 5.83 -17.09 -3.35
C ASP A 213 7.37 -17.10 -3.49
N PHE A 214 8.03 -18.05 -2.83
CA PHE A 214 9.49 -18.18 -2.89
C PHE A 214 10.01 -18.68 -4.23
N ASP A 215 9.19 -19.37 -5.01
CA ASP A 215 9.54 -19.76 -6.38
C ASP A 215 9.62 -18.52 -7.27
N GLU A 216 8.76 -17.51 -7.04
CA GLU A 216 8.88 -16.21 -7.69
C GLU A 216 10.22 -15.52 -7.35
N LEU A 217 10.58 -15.48 -6.07
CA LEU A 217 11.85 -14.87 -5.64
C LEU A 217 13.06 -15.60 -6.22
N ALA A 218 13.01 -16.94 -6.31
CA ALA A 218 14.05 -17.72 -6.96
C ALA A 218 14.19 -17.39 -8.45
N VAL A 219 13.07 -17.27 -9.16
CA VAL A 219 13.01 -16.87 -10.57
C VAL A 219 13.56 -15.46 -10.79
N LEU A 220 13.19 -14.50 -9.93
CA LEU A 220 13.69 -13.12 -9.99
C LEU A 220 15.21 -13.08 -9.77
N ARG A 221 15.71 -13.82 -8.79
CA ARG A 221 17.15 -13.89 -8.50
C ARG A 221 17.92 -14.55 -9.64
N GLU A 222 17.45 -15.67 -10.19
CA GLU A 222 18.05 -16.34 -11.35
C GLU A 222 18.10 -15.42 -12.58
N ALA A 223 17.04 -14.62 -12.76
CA ALA A 223 16.99 -13.58 -13.80
C ALA A 223 17.84 -12.34 -13.50
N GLY A 224 18.65 -12.33 -12.43
CA GLY A 224 19.54 -11.23 -12.06
C GLY A 224 18.80 -9.94 -11.66
N LYS A 225 17.59 -10.05 -11.11
CA LYS A 225 16.79 -8.88 -10.71
C LYS A 225 17.11 -8.45 -9.29
N ARG A 226 16.99 -7.14 -9.05
CA ARG A 226 17.05 -6.55 -7.73
C ARG A 226 15.65 -6.56 -7.14
N VAL A 227 15.52 -7.16 -5.95
CA VAL A 227 14.22 -7.33 -5.30
C VAL A 227 14.25 -6.65 -3.94
N TYR A 228 13.32 -5.74 -3.72
CA TYR A 228 13.13 -5.02 -2.47
C TYR A 228 11.79 -5.40 -1.85
N ILE A 229 11.80 -5.78 -0.59
CA ILE A 229 10.59 -6.13 0.14
C ILE A 229 10.33 -5.10 1.22
N TYR A 230 9.15 -4.50 1.16
CA TYR A 230 8.65 -3.49 2.09
C TYR A 230 7.61 -4.10 3.03
N ALA A 231 7.37 -3.45 4.17
CA ALA A 231 6.32 -3.81 5.10
C ALA A 231 5.27 -2.70 5.20
N TYR A 232 4.01 -3.08 5.46
CA TYR A 232 2.95 -2.11 5.78
C TYR A 232 2.32 -2.37 7.16
N GLY A 233 2.76 -3.42 7.86
CA GLY A 233 2.40 -3.76 9.23
C GLY A 233 1.76 -5.14 9.38
N ALA A 234 0.54 -5.36 8.90
CA ALA A 234 -0.16 -6.64 9.04
C ALA A 234 0.55 -7.82 8.36
N ASP A 235 1.33 -7.54 7.34
CA ASP A 235 2.12 -8.50 6.55
C ASP A 235 3.33 -9.07 7.28
N VAL A 236 3.79 -8.39 8.33
CA VAL A 236 5.00 -8.82 9.10
C VAL A 236 4.75 -8.93 10.60
N ARG A 237 3.64 -8.35 11.11
CA ARG A 237 3.38 -8.27 12.54
C ARG A 237 3.11 -9.63 13.14
N THR A 238 3.84 -9.93 14.25
CA THR A 238 3.68 -11.12 15.08
C THR A 238 3.21 -10.76 16.48
N ARG A 239 2.66 -11.74 17.21
CA ARG A 239 1.94 -11.45 18.46
C ARG A 239 2.85 -11.14 19.63
N GLN A 240 3.83 -12.00 19.92
CA GLN A 240 4.70 -11.83 21.11
C GLN A 240 5.59 -10.61 20.94
N ALA A 241 6.21 -10.43 19.77
CA ALA A 241 7.01 -9.25 19.47
C ALA A 241 6.18 -7.95 19.60
N THR A 242 4.90 -7.97 19.21
CA THR A 242 4.01 -6.81 19.38
C THR A 242 3.70 -6.55 20.86
N LEU A 243 3.37 -7.59 21.63
CA LEU A 243 3.10 -7.46 23.07
C LEU A 243 4.32 -6.94 23.85
N ALA A 244 5.54 -7.29 23.40
CA ALA A 244 6.78 -6.80 23.99
C ALA A 244 7.06 -5.30 23.75
N LEU A 245 6.32 -4.63 22.85
CA LEU A 245 6.44 -3.19 22.60
C LEU A 245 5.89 -2.32 23.74
N GLY A 246 5.32 -2.90 24.79
CA GLY A 246 4.78 -2.20 25.94
C GLY A 246 3.24 -2.27 26.02
N ARG A 247 2.68 -1.52 26.96
CA ARG A 247 1.25 -1.56 27.30
C ARG A 247 0.35 -1.28 26.08
N TRP A 248 0.65 -0.23 25.35
CA TRP A 248 -0.14 0.22 24.20
C TRP A 248 0.42 -0.37 22.90
N ASN A 249 -0.26 -1.36 22.34
CA ASN A 249 0.16 -2.05 21.14
C ASN A 249 -1.05 -2.66 20.40
N PHE A 250 -0.87 -3.01 19.13
CA PHE A 250 -1.95 -3.54 18.28
C PHE A 250 -2.54 -4.88 18.73
N CYS A 251 -1.83 -5.66 19.55
CA CYS A 251 -2.28 -6.98 19.98
C CYS A 251 -3.09 -6.94 21.29
N SER A 252 -2.98 -5.87 22.10
CA SER A 252 -3.73 -5.72 23.33
C SER A 252 -5.24 -5.75 23.10
N ASP A 253 -5.72 -5.06 22.05
CA ASP A 253 -7.13 -4.91 21.72
C ASP A 253 -7.53 -5.71 20.48
N CYS A 254 -6.73 -6.70 20.07
CA CYS A 254 -7.02 -7.47 18.86
C CYS A 254 -8.23 -8.38 19.05
N LEU A 255 -9.27 -8.14 18.25
CA LEU A 255 -10.56 -8.84 18.35
C LEU A 255 -10.58 -10.22 17.68
N ASP A 256 -9.70 -10.47 16.72
CA ASP A 256 -9.76 -11.67 15.87
C ASP A 256 -8.37 -12.16 15.42
N PRO A 257 -7.51 -12.59 16.36
CA PRO A 257 -6.27 -13.27 15.99
C PRO A 257 -6.58 -14.71 15.53
N PRO A 258 -5.91 -15.25 14.48
CA PRO A 258 -4.81 -14.66 13.69
C PRO A 258 -5.26 -13.98 12.38
N ASN A 259 -6.52 -13.54 12.27
CA ASN A 259 -7.09 -13.21 10.96
C ASN A 259 -6.61 -11.88 10.35
N TYR A 260 -6.06 -10.94 11.15
CA TYR A 260 -5.59 -9.65 10.66
C TYR A 260 -4.11 -9.61 10.28
N CYS A 261 -3.26 -10.34 10.99
CA CYS A 261 -1.79 -10.30 10.86
C CYS A 261 -1.23 -11.71 10.70
N THR A 262 0.10 -11.81 10.58
CA THR A 262 0.83 -13.08 10.62
C THR A 262 0.64 -13.77 11.97
N CYS A 263 0.64 -13.04 13.07
CA CYS A 263 0.44 -13.45 14.47
C CYS A 263 1.46 -14.44 15.03
N ASN A 264 1.87 -15.46 14.29
CA ASN A 264 2.79 -16.49 14.73
C ASN A 264 4.25 -16.00 14.65
N ASP A 265 4.92 -15.92 15.80
CA ASP A 265 6.28 -15.37 15.88
C ASP A 265 7.32 -16.28 15.21
N ASP A 266 7.26 -17.59 15.44
CA ASP A 266 8.19 -18.55 14.82
C ASP A 266 8.05 -18.60 13.31
N GLU A 267 6.81 -18.57 12.80
CA GLU A 267 6.56 -18.54 11.36
C GLU A 267 6.99 -17.21 10.75
N GLY A 268 6.66 -16.10 11.41
CA GLY A 268 7.06 -14.75 11.00
C GLY A 268 8.58 -14.61 10.93
N GLN A 269 9.29 -15.04 11.96
CA GLN A 269 10.75 -14.96 12.02
C GLN A 269 11.42 -15.83 10.95
N ARG A 270 10.95 -17.07 10.74
CA ARG A 270 11.43 -17.94 9.65
C ARG A 270 11.16 -17.33 8.28
N TYR A 271 9.98 -16.73 8.10
CA TYR A 271 9.60 -16.06 6.85
C TYR A 271 10.51 -14.87 6.55
N ILE A 272 10.70 -13.95 7.49
CA ILE A 272 11.55 -12.77 7.34
C ILE A 272 13.02 -13.17 7.10
N SER A 273 13.55 -14.14 7.82
CA SER A 273 14.92 -14.66 7.60
C SER A 273 15.09 -15.22 6.19
N LYS A 274 14.11 -15.96 5.69
CA LYS A 274 14.12 -16.51 4.33
C LYS A 274 13.98 -15.41 3.27
N LEU A 275 13.17 -14.37 3.51
CA LEU A 275 13.07 -13.19 2.63
C LEU A 275 14.41 -12.46 2.55
N ALA A 276 15.07 -12.20 3.68
CA ALA A 276 16.38 -11.54 3.73
C ALA A 276 17.43 -12.28 2.90
N ALA A 277 17.46 -13.62 2.97
CA ALA A 277 18.35 -14.46 2.18
C ALA A 277 18.00 -14.53 0.67
N SER A 278 16.78 -14.14 0.28
CA SER A 278 16.26 -14.31 -1.08
C SER A 278 16.14 -13.02 -1.87
N THR A 279 16.40 -11.85 -1.25
CA THR A 279 16.15 -10.53 -1.82
C THR A 279 17.37 -9.63 -1.74
N THR A 280 17.35 -8.50 -2.44
CA THR A 280 18.42 -7.50 -2.40
C THR A 280 18.47 -6.78 -1.06
N ALA A 281 17.30 -6.36 -0.56
CA ALA A 281 17.15 -5.79 0.77
C ALA A 281 15.70 -5.88 1.26
N LEU A 282 15.55 -5.96 2.58
CA LEU A 282 14.31 -5.69 3.28
C LEU A 282 14.27 -4.23 3.68
N VAL A 283 13.10 -3.60 3.63
CA VAL A 283 12.91 -2.18 3.95
C VAL A 283 11.74 -2.03 4.91
N SER A 284 11.96 -1.33 6.00
CA SER A 284 10.97 -1.18 7.06
C SER A 284 10.89 0.27 7.52
N LEU A 285 9.79 0.67 8.15
CA LEU A 285 9.63 1.97 8.78
C LEU A 285 9.00 1.82 10.17
N GLY A 286 9.38 2.71 11.09
CA GLY A 286 8.82 2.76 12.44
C GLY A 286 8.89 1.40 13.15
N ASP A 287 7.88 1.08 13.94
CA ASP A 287 7.79 -0.15 14.75
C ASP A 287 7.91 -1.45 13.95
N MET A 288 7.72 -1.41 12.64
CA MET A 288 7.85 -2.60 11.79
C MET A 288 9.29 -3.13 11.77
N LEU A 289 10.28 -2.31 12.12
CA LEU A 289 11.67 -2.74 12.29
C LEU A 289 11.81 -3.84 13.37
N THR A 290 10.95 -3.84 14.39
CA THR A 290 10.90 -4.92 15.40
C THR A 290 10.66 -6.31 14.79
N TYR A 291 9.85 -6.40 13.74
CA TYR A 291 9.54 -7.66 13.05
C TYR A 291 10.54 -7.99 11.95
N MET A 292 11.30 -7.02 11.50
CA MET A 292 12.28 -7.12 10.40
C MET A 292 13.64 -6.54 10.82
N PRO A 293 14.34 -7.15 11.79
CA PRO A 293 15.55 -6.53 12.38
C PRO A 293 16.72 -6.37 11.38
N SER A 294 16.72 -7.12 10.27
CA SER A 294 17.71 -6.99 9.19
C SER A 294 17.30 -5.98 8.11
N ALA A 295 16.16 -5.33 8.24
CA ALA A 295 15.68 -4.37 7.26
C ALA A 295 16.42 -3.03 7.37
N VAL A 296 16.60 -2.37 6.23
CA VAL A 296 17.00 -0.97 6.20
C VAL A 296 15.83 -0.11 6.66
N HIS A 297 16.03 0.69 7.70
CA HIS A 297 15.04 1.67 8.13
C HIS A 297 14.94 2.80 7.10
N LEU A 298 13.74 3.07 6.60
CA LEU A 298 13.50 4.11 5.61
C LEU A 298 12.06 4.65 5.74
N ASN A 299 11.90 5.96 5.81
CA ASN A 299 10.58 6.59 5.75
C ASN A 299 10.14 6.71 4.28
N TYR A 300 9.37 5.72 3.77
CA TYR A 300 8.98 5.57 2.36
C TYR A 300 7.52 5.91 2.07
N TRP A 301 6.89 6.77 2.86
CA TRP A 301 5.51 7.22 2.61
C TRP A 301 5.51 8.64 2.04
N PRO A 302 5.35 8.79 0.71
CA PRO A 302 5.27 10.08 0.07
C PRO A 302 3.86 10.66 0.11
N ILE A 303 3.76 11.96 0.24
CA ILE A 303 2.53 12.73 0.11
C ILE A 303 2.45 13.38 -1.28
N ASP A 304 1.25 13.36 -1.83
CA ASP A 304 0.94 13.98 -3.12
C ASP A 304 0.39 15.40 -2.94
N PHE A 305 1.29 16.37 -2.94
CA PHE A 305 0.93 17.78 -2.81
C PHE A 305 0.20 18.37 -4.04
N GLU A 306 0.16 17.66 -5.17
CA GLU A 306 -0.69 18.04 -6.31
C GLU A 306 -2.18 17.83 -6.00
N ARG A 307 -2.48 16.91 -5.06
CA ARG A 307 -3.84 16.55 -4.63
C ARG A 307 -4.25 17.14 -3.29
N ILE A 308 -3.29 17.51 -2.45
CA ILE A 308 -3.54 17.97 -1.08
C ILE A 308 -3.04 19.41 -0.96
N GLY A 309 -3.97 20.35 -1.08
CA GLY A 309 -3.72 21.78 -0.84
C GLY A 309 -3.73 22.10 0.65
N LEU A 310 -3.07 23.22 1.02
CA LEU A 310 -3.20 23.80 2.35
C LEU A 310 -4.63 24.29 2.56
N VAL A 311 -5.19 24.01 3.73
CA VAL A 311 -6.50 24.52 4.14
C VAL A 311 -6.32 25.45 5.34
N GLU A 312 -6.80 26.66 5.23
CA GLU A 312 -6.74 27.63 6.32
C GLU A 312 -7.46 27.13 7.58
N PRO A 313 -6.96 27.46 8.78
CA PRO A 313 -7.60 27.09 10.03
C PRO A 313 -9.01 27.66 10.12
N ALA A 314 -9.90 26.90 10.75
CA ALA A 314 -11.24 27.39 11.04
C ALA A 314 -11.23 28.42 12.20
N GLN A 315 -12.30 29.22 12.31
CA GLN A 315 -12.49 30.18 13.40
C GLN A 315 -12.63 29.48 14.76
N SER A 316 -12.21 30.17 15.84
CA SER A 316 -12.06 29.58 17.18
C SER A 316 -13.32 29.56 18.05
N ASP A 317 -14.42 30.18 17.62
CA ASP A 317 -15.64 30.45 18.40
C ASP A 317 -16.76 29.39 18.26
N ARG A 318 -16.44 28.24 17.67
CA ARG A 318 -17.33 27.09 17.50
C ARG A 318 -16.81 25.86 18.25
N PRO A 319 -17.60 24.79 18.46
CA PRO A 319 -17.15 23.54 19.03
C PRO A 319 -15.89 23.00 18.35
N LEU A 320 -15.00 22.37 19.12
CA LEU A 320 -13.79 21.71 18.59
C LEU A 320 -14.19 20.53 17.68
N ARG A 321 -13.84 20.60 16.40
CA ARG A 321 -14.10 19.53 15.44
C ARG A 321 -12.94 18.57 15.34
N ILE A 322 -13.18 17.32 15.76
CA ILE A 322 -12.18 16.24 15.71
C ILE A 322 -12.57 15.25 14.61
N GLY A 323 -11.68 15.07 13.62
CA GLY A 323 -11.83 14.08 12.55
C GLY A 323 -11.06 12.80 12.85
N HIS A 324 -11.66 11.64 12.55
CA HIS A 324 -11.04 10.32 12.72
C HIS A 324 -11.42 9.40 11.55
N ALA A 325 -10.43 8.78 10.89
CA ALA A 325 -10.65 7.91 9.73
C ALA A 325 -9.94 6.56 9.89
N PRO A 326 -10.38 5.69 10.82
CA PRO A 326 -9.72 4.42 11.08
C PRO A 326 -10.08 3.37 10.03
N ASN A 327 -9.11 2.67 9.46
CA ASN A 327 -9.36 1.47 8.66
C ASN A 327 -9.90 0.33 9.55
N HIS A 328 -9.34 0.18 10.74
CA HIS A 328 -9.75 -0.77 11.77
C HIS A 328 -9.77 -0.04 13.11
N THR A 329 -10.96 0.10 13.70
CA THR A 329 -11.17 0.87 14.93
C THR A 329 -10.36 0.35 16.11
N HIS A 330 -10.30 -0.98 16.29
CA HIS A 330 -9.52 -1.60 17.36
C HIS A 330 -8.01 -1.36 17.22
N PHE A 331 -7.42 -1.41 16.01
CA PHE A 331 -6.00 -1.11 15.81
C PHE A 331 -5.65 0.37 15.96
N LYS A 332 -6.62 1.24 15.76
CA LYS A 332 -6.40 2.68 15.95
C LYS A 332 -6.66 3.14 17.39
N GLY A 333 -7.21 2.28 18.25
CA GLY A 333 -7.63 2.64 19.61
C GLY A 333 -8.78 3.64 19.62
N SER A 334 -9.72 3.51 18.66
CA SER A 334 -10.83 4.46 18.48
C SER A 334 -11.72 4.57 19.71
N HIS A 335 -11.92 3.48 20.44
CA HIS A 335 -12.76 3.47 21.65
C HIS A 335 -12.17 4.35 22.76
N TYR A 336 -10.85 4.38 22.95
CA TYR A 336 -10.22 5.28 23.93
C TYR A 336 -10.51 6.75 23.61
N LEU A 337 -10.45 7.13 22.32
CA LEU A 337 -10.81 8.47 21.89
C LEU A 337 -12.29 8.77 22.15
N GLU A 338 -13.17 7.85 21.78
CA GLU A 338 -14.64 8.01 21.91
C GLU A 338 -15.06 8.14 23.37
N GLU A 339 -14.52 7.31 24.27
CA GLU A 339 -14.76 7.36 25.70
C GLU A 339 -14.24 8.68 26.31
N THR A 340 -13.05 9.12 25.92
CA THR A 340 -12.48 10.37 26.41
C THR A 340 -13.29 11.58 25.95
N ILE A 341 -13.71 11.62 24.68
CA ILE A 341 -14.60 12.68 24.15
C ILE A 341 -15.94 12.68 24.91
N SER A 342 -16.50 11.52 25.22
CA SER A 342 -17.77 11.43 25.97
C SER A 342 -17.64 12.02 27.36
N ARG A 343 -16.59 11.65 28.11
CA ARG A 343 -16.30 12.23 29.44
C ARG A 343 -16.11 13.74 29.41
N LEU A 344 -15.43 14.26 28.38
CA LEU A 344 -15.23 15.70 28.25
C LEU A 344 -16.55 16.42 27.92
N LYS A 345 -17.40 15.86 27.10
CA LYS A 345 -18.74 16.42 26.82
C LYS A 345 -19.63 16.44 28.06
N GLU A 346 -19.62 15.39 28.88
CA GLU A 346 -20.34 15.35 30.17
C GLU A 346 -19.87 16.44 31.13
N ARG A 347 -18.60 16.88 31.02
CA ARG A 347 -18.02 18.00 31.78
C ARG A 347 -18.30 19.38 31.15
N GLY A 348 -19.08 19.45 30.09
CA GLY A 348 -19.51 20.68 29.45
C GLY A 348 -18.58 21.20 28.32
N TYR A 349 -17.58 20.44 27.89
CA TYR A 349 -16.73 20.85 26.77
C TYR A 349 -17.47 20.65 25.43
N GLU A 350 -17.43 21.66 24.58
CA GLU A 350 -18.06 21.62 23.25
C GLU A 350 -17.14 20.96 22.20
N ILE A 351 -17.42 19.69 21.86
CA ILE A 351 -16.67 18.89 20.91
C ILE A 351 -17.62 18.28 19.88
N GLU A 352 -17.31 18.47 18.58
CA GLU A 352 -17.92 17.72 17.47
C GLU A 352 -16.96 16.63 17.00
N TYR A 353 -17.41 15.38 16.97
CA TYR A 353 -16.60 14.24 16.57
C TYR A 353 -17.13 13.59 15.29
N PHE A 354 -16.25 13.46 14.31
CA PHE A 354 -16.55 12.90 12.99
C PHE A 354 -15.70 11.66 12.73
N LYS A 355 -16.34 10.49 12.68
CA LYS A 355 -15.70 9.23 12.33
C LYS A 355 -16.17 8.75 10.97
N VAL A 356 -15.23 8.35 10.08
CA VAL A 356 -15.52 7.82 8.74
C VAL A 356 -14.71 6.58 8.44
N GLN A 357 -15.35 5.57 7.83
CA GLN A 357 -14.73 4.29 7.44
C GLN A 357 -15.25 3.81 6.08
N GLY A 358 -14.39 3.05 5.36
CA GLY A 358 -14.81 2.38 4.13
C GLY A 358 -15.18 3.30 2.98
N VAL A 359 -14.65 4.53 2.97
CA VAL A 359 -14.89 5.54 1.93
C VAL A 359 -13.63 5.78 1.08
N PRO A 360 -13.79 6.36 -0.12
CA PRO A 360 -12.65 6.81 -0.91
C PRO A 360 -11.80 7.84 -0.14
N ASN A 361 -10.49 7.82 -0.36
CA ASN A 361 -9.55 8.74 0.29
C ASN A 361 -9.93 10.23 0.09
N THR A 362 -10.49 10.60 -1.06
CA THR A 362 -10.98 11.96 -1.32
C THR A 362 -12.03 12.43 -0.33
N HIS A 363 -12.93 11.55 0.13
CA HIS A 363 -13.92 11.88 1.16
C HIS A 363 -13.27 12.07 2.55
N VAL A 364 -12.22 11.28 2.85
CA VAL A 364 -11.44 11.45 4.08
C VAL A 364 -10.78 12.83 4.10
N LEU A 365 -10.13 13.23 3.00
CA LEU A 365 -9.49 14.54 2.88
C LEU A 365 -10.52 15.69 2.98
N SER A 366 -11.70 15.54 2.37
CA SER A 366 -12.79 16.52 2.49
C SER A 366 -13.28 16.65 3.93
N LEU A 367 -13.41 15.55 4.67
CA LEU A 367 -13.74 15.58 6.09
C LEU A 367 -12.65 16.30 6.90
N PHE A 368 -11.39 15.96 6.67
CA PHE A 368 -10.28 16.57 7.39
C PHE A 368 -10.18 18.07 7.16
N SER A 369 -10.56 18.54 5.98
CA SER A 369 -10.52 19.98 5.64
C SER A 369 -11.46 20.83 6.50
N ILE A 370 -12.52 20.28 7.08
CA ILE A 370 -13.47 20.97 7.94
C ILE A 370 -13.23 20.79 9.44
N CYS A 371 -12.27 19.92 9.82
CA CYS A 371 -11.91 19.63 11.21
C CYS A 371 -10.80 20.58 11.71
N ASP A 372 -10.71 20.76 13.00
CA ASP A 372 -9.68 21.55 13.68
C ASP A 372 -8.51 20.70 14.12
N LEU A 373 -8.77 19.44 14.42
CA LEU A 373 -7.83 18.44 14.91
C LEU A 373 -8.12 17.10 14.24
N ILE A 374 -7.07 16.38 13.87
CA ILE A 374 -7.21 15.01 13.34
C ILE A 374 -6.61 14.03 14.34
N ALA A 375 -7.42 13.04 14.73
CA ALA A 375 -7.00 11.91 15.55
C ALA A 375 -6.60 10.74 14.65
N ASP A 376 -5.36 10.24 14.73
CA ASP A 376 -4.93 9.11 13.92
C ASP A 376 -4.97 7.78 14.68
N GLN A 377 -4.03 7.53 15.60
CA GLN A 377 -3.94 6.26 16.34
C GLN A 377 -3.32 6.43 17.73
N PHE A 378 -3.75 5.58 18.69
CA PHE A 378 -3.38 5.74 20.10
C PHE A 378 -2.63 4.53 20.67
N ILE A 379 -2.59 3.41 19.94
CA ILE A 379 -1.92 2.18 20.37
C ILE A 379 -0.88 1.68 19.35
N GLY A 380 -0.80 2.30 18.17
CA GLY A 380 0.07 1.86 17.08
C GLY A 380 1.57 2.13 17.28
N GLY A 381 1.92 3.28 17.83
CA GLY A 381 3.30 3.66 18.13
C GLY A 381 4.15 4.15 16.95
N ALA A 382 3.57 4.34 15.76
CA ALA A 382 4.26 4.90 14.60
C ALA A 382 3.38 5.95 13.89
N ILE A 383 4.00 6.87 13.16
CA ILE A 383 3.26 7.86 12.36
C ILE A 383 2.47 7.13 11.26
N GLY A 384 1.13 7.26 11.28
CA GLY A 384 0.26 6.71 10.26
C GLY A 384 0.23 7.57 8.99
N TYR A 385 -0.12 6.96 7.85
CA TYR A 385 -0.29 7.72 6.60
C TYR A 385 -1.39 8.79 6.71
N THR A 386 -2.44 8.51 7.47
CA THR A 386 -3.51 9.46 7.81
C THR A 386 -2.97 10.72 8.51
N ALA A 387 -2.01 10.57 9.43
CA ALA A 387 -1.37 11.70 10.09
C ALA A 387 -0.60 12.58 9.11
N LEU A 388 0.13 11.97 8.15
CA LEU A 388 0.84 12.71 7.12
C LEU A 388 -0.12 13.48 6.18
N GLU A 389 -1.25 12.89 5.81
CA GLU A 389 -2.28 13.54 5.00
C GLU A 389 -2.92 14.72 5.75
N ALA A 390 -3.18 14.56 7.04
CA ALA A 390 -3.73 15.63 7.88
C ALA A 390 -2.75 16.79 8.02
N MET A 391 -1.48 16.51 8.30
CA MET A 391 -0.42 17.53 8.34
C MET A 391 -0.25 18.22 6.97
N ALA A 392 -0.37 17.47 5.87
CA ALA A 392 -0.32 18.06 4.53
C ALA A 392 -1.47 19.04 4.26
N LEU A 393 -2.65 18.84 4.85
CA LEU A 393 -3.77 19.79 4.84
C LEU A 393 -3.56 20.98 5.78
N GLY A 394 -2.49 21.00 6.58
CA GLY A 394 -2.27 22.00 7.63
C GLY A 394 -3.10 21.75 8.89
N ARG A 395 -3.52 20.52 9.15
CA ARG A 395 -4.27 20.16 10.35
C ARG A 395 -3.35 19.61 11.43
N PRO A 396 -3.49 20.08 12.69
CA PRO A 396 -2.85 19.45 13.83
C PRO A 396 -3.27 17.99 13.96
N VAL A 397 -2.36 17.15 14.44
CA VAL A 397 -2.58 15.71 14.57
C VAL A 397 -2.36 15.27 16.01
N LEU A 398 -3.31 14.48 16.51
CA LEU A 398 -3.23 13.75 17.77
C LEU A 398 -2.93 12.28 17.46
N SER A 399 -1.80 11.76 17.91
CA SER A 399 -1.39 10.39 17.60
C SER A 399 -0.35 9.88 18.57
N PHE A 400 -0.20 8.57 18.72
CA PHE A 400 0.86 7.96 19.50
C PHE A 400 2.09 7.63 18.64
N VAL A 401 3.24 8.11 19.07
CA VAL A 401 4.57 7.79 18.53
C VAL A 401 5.43 7.23 19.65
N ARG A 402 5.80 5.95 19.56
CA ARG A 402 6.54 5.23 20.61
C ARG A 402 8.04 5.52 20.56
N THR A 403 8.62 5.55 19.39
CA THR A 403 10.07 5.59 19.17
C THR A 403 10.44 6.82 18.33
N PRO A 404 10.79 7.94 18.99
CA PRO A 404 11.17 9.17 18.30
C PRO A 404 12.33 9.00 17.33
N ASP A 405 13.31 8.18 17.65
CA ASP A 405 14.50 7.92 16.80
C ASP A 405 14.16 7.31 15.44
N LEU A 406 12.97 6.72 15.29
CA LEU A 406 12.46 6.18 14.03
C LEU A 406 11.61 7.19 13.24
N VAL A 407 11.49 8.41 13.73
CA VAL A 407 10.79 9.52 13.07
C VAL A 407 11.81 10.41 12.38
N GLU A 408 11.55 10.72 11.11
CA GLU A 408 12.39 11.65 10.36
C GLU A 408 12.35 13.02 11.00
N ALA A 409 13.50 13.55 11.45
CA ALA A 409 13.59 14.85 12.12
C ALA A 409 12.52 15.02 13.24
N ALA A 410 12.52 14.16 14.23
CA ALA A 410 11.50 14.12 15.30
C ALA A 410 11.29 15.48 15.98
N SER A 411 12.35 16.28 16.14
CA SER A 411 12.29 17.63 16.75
C SER A 411 11.51 18.65 15.90
N GLU A 412 11.32 18.40 14.60
CA GLU A 412 10.50 19.24 13.71
C GLU A 412 9.04 18.76 13.62
N CYS A 413 8.76 17.53 14.08
CA CYS A 413 7.46 16.87 13.93
C CYS A 413 6.45 17.41 14.95
N PRO A 414 5.37 18.11 14.54
CA PRO A 414 4.46 18.78 15.46
C PRO A 414 3.28 17.91 15.90
N ILE A 415 3.38 16.58 15.77
CA ILE A 415 2.34 15.68 16.28
C ILE A 415 2.19 15.88 17.78
N ILE A 416 0.95 16.05 18.24
CA ILE A 416 0.58 16.01 19.65
C ILE A 416 0.62 14.53 20.06
N ASN A 417 1.77 14.11 20.63
CA ASN A 417 2.06 12.73 20.98
C ASN A 417 1.32 12.32 22.24
N THR A 418 0.47 11.29 22.16
CA THR A 418 -0.36 10.87 23.30
C THR A 418 -0.70 9.40 23.23
N THR A 419 -0.71 8.75 24.38
CA THR A 419 -1.24 7.40 24.60
C THR A 419 -2.68 7.46 25.15
N PRO A 420 -3.40 6.35 25.25
CA PRO A 420 -4.68 6.34 25.97
C PRO A 420 -4.61 6.88 27.41
N ASP A 421 -3.48 6.74 28.09
CA ASP A 421 -3.31 7.24 29.47
C ASP A 421 -3.25 8.79 29.53
N THR A 422 -2.66 9.43 28.52
CA THR A 422 -2.46 10.90 28.47
C THR A 422 -3.43 11.60 27.51
N LEU A 423 -4.35 10.87 26.89
CA LEU A 423 -5.26 11.37 25.86
C LEU A 423 -6.19 12.48 26.37
N GLU A 424 -6.73 12.34 27.58
CA GLU A 424 -7.60 13.36 28.17
C GLU A 424 -6.82 14.65 28.45
N GLU A 425 -5.61 14.56 28.98
CA GLU A 425 -4.74 15.71 29.22
C GLU A 425 -4.40 16.44 27.91
N ALA A 426 -4.05 15.68 26.87
CA ALA A 426 -3.75 16.25 25.55
C ALA A 426 -4.98 16.95 24.94
N LEU A 427 -6.18 16.38 25.05
CA LEU A 427 -7.40 17.02 24.58
C LEU A 427 -7.78 18.26 25.38
N LEU A 428 -7.61 18.24 26.70
CA LEU A 428 -7.80 19.43 27.56
C LEU A 428 -6.82 20.54 27.18
N TRP A 429 -5.55 20.20 26.93
CA TRP A 429 -4.59 21.17 26.45
C TRP A 429 -5.02 21.80 25.11
N VAL A 430 -5.47 20.99 24.16
CA VAL A 430 -5.99 21.47 22.86
C VAL A 430 -7.16 22.41 23.03
N LEU A 431 -8.14 22.06 23.88
CA LEU A 431 -9.33 22.87 24.17
C LEU A 431 -8.97 24.23 24.75
N ASN A 432 -7.96 24.27 25.64
CA ASN A 432 -7.50 25.50 26.30
C ASN A 432 -6.53 26.34 25.45
N ASN A 433 -5.95 25.75 24.37
CA ASN A 433 -4.92 26.40 23.54
C ASN A 433 -5.31 26.44 22.06
N ARG A 434 -6.58 26.67 21.74
CA ARG A 434 -7.10 26.65 20.38
C ARG A 434 -6.36 27.60 19.42
N ALA A 435 -5.89 28.74 19.90
CA ALA A 435 -5.10 29.69 19.12
C ALA A 435 -3.76 29.10 18.59
N ALA A 436 -3.17 28.13 19.32
CA ALA A 436 -1.92 27.47 18.93
C ALA A 436 -2.11 26.48 17.74
N LEU A 437 -3.32 25.97 17.53
CA LEU A 437 -3.58 24.94 16.53
C LEU A 437 -3.20 25.37 15.12
N SER A 438 -3.36 26.65 14.80
CA SER A 438 -2.99 27.20 13.50
C SER A 438 -1.48 27.11 13.25
N ALA A 439 -0.66 27.46 14.24
CA ALA A 439 0.80 27.37 14.14
C ALA A 439 1.26 25.89 14.07
N ILE A 440 0.68 25.00 14.87
CA ILE A 440 0.95 23.56 14.86
C ILE A 440 0.59 22.96 13.49
N GLY A 441 -0.57 23.32 12.93
CA GLY A 441 -1.00 22.85 11.62
C GLY A 441 -0.07 23.32 10.50
N ARG A 442 0.34 24.61 10.49
CA ARG A 442 1.32 25.13 9.52
C ARG A 442 2.67 24.42 9.63
N GLN A 443 3.15 24.18 10.85
CA GLN A 443 4.37 23.38 11.04
C GLN A 443 4.20 21.96 10.54
N GLY A 444 3.03 21.33 10.73
CA GLY A 444 2.71 20.01 10.15
C GLY A 444 2.86 20.01 8.64
N ARG A 445 2.32 21.04 7.97
CA ARG A 445 2.49 21.23 6.54
C ARG A 445 3.97 21.37 6.16
N THR A 446 4.70 22.26 6.83
CA THR A 446 6.14 22.46 6.62
C THR A 446 6.93 21.17 6.82
N TYR A 447 6.65 20.41 7.88
CA TYR A 447 7.29 19.13 8.18
C TYR A 447 7.10 18.13 7.03
N VAL A 448 5.86 17.95 6.54
CA VAL A 448 5.58 17.01 5.46
C VAL A 448 6.18 17.49 4.14
N GLU A 449 6.21 18.80 3.86
CA GLU A 449 6.88 19.38 2.69
C GLU A 449 8.39 19.18 2.73
N ARG A 450 9.01 19.24 3.89
CA ARG A 450 10.46 18.98 4.05
C ARG A 450 10.79 17.50 3.87
N TRP A 451 10.02 16.63 4.50
CA TRP A 451 10.43 15.24 4.74
C TRP A 451 9.61 14.17 4.03
N HIS A 452 8.40 14.46 3.56
CA HIS A 452 7.47 13.45 3.02
C HIS A 452 6.95 13.75 1.61
N THR A 453 7.61 14.63 0.87
CA THR A 453 7.32 14.81 -0.57
C THR A 453 7.75 13.59 -1.37
N VAL A 454 7.26 13.47 -2.61
CA VAL A 454 7.72 12.45 -3.54
C VAL A 454 9.23 12.59 -3.82
N ASP A 455 9.76 13.83 -3.88
CA ASP A 455 11.19 14.12 -4.04
C ASP A 455 12.01 13.64 -2.82
N ALA A 456 11.52 13.88 -1.60
CA ALA A 456 12.18 13.42 -0.37
C ALA A 456 12.26 11.88 -0.31
N VAL A 457 11.17 11.19 -0.68
CA VAL A 457 11.16 9.73 -0.76
C VAL A 457 12.04 9.23 -1.92
N ALA A 458 12.04 9.92 -3.06
CA ALA A 458 12.94 9.58 -4.18
C ALA A 458 14.41 9.63 -3.76
N SER A 459 14.83 10.69 -3.06
CA SER A 459 16.19 10.82 -2.53
C SER A 459 16.56 9.65 -1.62
N ARG A 460 15.67 9.24 -0.70
CA ARG A 460 15.90 8.10 0.21
C ARG A 460 15.93 6.76 -0.51
N LEU A 461 15.02 6.52 -1.46
CA LEU A 461 15.07 5.33 -2.31
C LEU A 461 16.36 5.30 -3.14
N GLY A 462 16.79 6.45 -3.65
CA GLY A 462 18.07 6.59 -4.35
C GLY A 462 19.27 6.18 -3.47
N ALA A 463 19.31 6.65 -2.24
CA ALA A 463 20.35 6.28 -1.27
C ALA A 463 20.35 4.77 -0.97
N LEU A 464 19.16 4.17 -0.78
CA LEU A 464 19.00 2.72 -0.64
C LEU A 464 19.54 1.97 -1.86
N TYR A 465 19.16 2.39 -3.07
CA TYR A 465 19.61 1.75 -4.31
C TYR A 465 21.13 1.92 -4.52
N ARG A 466 21.69 3.07 -4.16
CA ARG A 466 23.14 3.31 -4.22
C ARG A 466 23.92 2.31 -3.36
N GLN A 467 23.41 2.03 -2.16
CA GLN A 467 24.07 1.14 -1.20
C GLN A 467 23.91 -0.35 -1.54
N THR A 468 22.78 -0.74 -2.15
CA THR A 468 22.39 -2.15 -2.21
C THR A 468 22.23 -2.72 -3.62
N ALA A 469 22.03 -1.86 -4.65
CA ALA A 469 21.65 -2.33 -5.97
C ALA A 469 22.80 -2.70 -6.90
N ASN A 470 24.05 -2.35 -6.56
CA ASN A 470 25.21 -2.55 -7.44
C ASN A 470 24.95 -1.98 -8.85
N PHE A 471 24.48 -0.73 -8.93
CA PHE A 471 24.21 -0.07 -10.20
C PHE A 471 25.52 0.46 -10.83
N PRO A 472 25.62 0.48 -12.19
CA PRO A 472 26.73 1.10 -12.88
C PRO A 472 26.65 2.63 -12.78
N GLU A 473 27.81 3.27 -12.95
CA GLU A 473 28.00 4.71 -12.82
C GLU A 473 26.97 5.60 -13.54
N PRO A 474 26.53 5.30 -14.79
CA PRO A 474 25.52 6.12 -15.46
C PRO A 474 24.16 6.15 -14.75
N VAL A 475 23.81 5.10 -14.00
CA VAL A 475 22.59 5.05 -13.16
C VAL A 475 22.81 5.81 -11.85
N LEU A 476 23.99 5.62 -11.22
CA LEU A 476 24.35 6.29 -9.96
C LEU A 476 24.34 7.82 -10.08
N ARG A 477 24.86 8.37 -11.18
CA ARG A 477 24.84 9.83 -11.42
C ARG A 477 23.43 10.42 -11.42
N LYS A 478 22.43 9.70 -11.92
CA LYS A 478 21.05 10.17 -11.88
C LYS A 478 20.50 10.21 -10.46
N ILE A 479 20.84 9.20 -9.65
CA ILE A 479 20.49 9.13 -8.24
C ILE A 479 21.10 10.31 -7.48
N ASP A 480 22.39 10.57 -7.68
CA ASP A 480 23.13 11.64 -7.01
C ASP A 480 22.55 13.02 -7.36
N LYS A 481 22.27 13.26 -8.63
CA LYS A 481 21.64 14.51 -9.08
C LYS A 481 20.28 14.78 -8.41
N GLN A 482 19.46 13.75 -8.25
CA GLN A 482 18.17 13.89 -7.55
C GLN A 482 18.37 14.12 -6.05
N HIS A 483 19.36 13.47 -5.45
CA HIS A 483 19.70 13.68 -4.05
C HIS A 483 20.13 15.13 -3.77
N GLU A 484 21.06 15.67 -4.57
CA GLU A 484 21.53 17.07 -4.47
C GLU A 484 20.37 18.06 -4.63
N LYS A 485 19.50 17.83 -5.63
CA LYS A 485 18.30 18.65 -5.84
C LYS A 485 17.38 18.65 -4.61
N GLU A 486 17.14 17.49 -4.02
CA GLU A 486 16.27 17.36 -2.86
C GLU A 486 16.87 18.01 -1.61
N VAL A 487 18.16 17.83 -1.36
CA VAL A 487 18.86 18.51 -0.25
C VAL A 487 18.73 20.03 -0.38
N SER A 488 18.95 20.57 -1.58
CA SER A 488 18.81 22.02 -1.85
C SER A 488 17.37 22.48 -1.61
N ARG A 489 16.38 21.76 -2.14
CA ARG A 489 14.95 22.06 -1.95
C ARG A 489 14.58 22.07 -0.47
N ARG A 490 14.92 21.02 0.28
CA ARG A 490 14.60 20.90 1.69
C ARG A 490 15.21 22.02 2.52
N ASN A 491 16.46 22.38 2.25
CA ASN A 491 17.14 23.44 2.97
C ASN A 491 16.58 24.85 2.69
N SER A 492 15.84 25.03 1.57
CA SER A 492 15.15 26.29 1.26
C SER A 492 13.82 26.47 2.00
N ILE A 493 13.31 25.43 2.69
CA ILE A 493 12.04 25.48 3.44
C ILE A 493 12.37 25.74 4.93
N PRO A 494 12.06 26.91 5.50
CA PRO A 494 12.33 27.20 6.90
C PRO A 494 11.39 26.39 7.82
N ILE A 495 11.90 26.11 9.03
CA ILE A 495 11.05 25.57 10.12
C ILE A 495 10.16 26.69 10.60
N GLY A 496 8.87 26.40 10.81
CA GLY A 496 7.91 27.37 11.34
C GLY A 496 8.19 27.74 12.79
N GLU A 497 7.66 28.88 13.20
CA GLU A 497 7.74 29.39 14.56
C GLU A 497 6.40 29.23 15.31
N GLY A 498 6.45 29.26 16.64
CA GLY A 498 5.26 29.31 17.49
C GLY A 498 4.39 28.05 17.53
N TRP A 499 4.93 26.91 17.09
CA TRP A 499 4.22 25.61 17.04
C TRP A 499 4.45 24.71 18.26
N HIS A 500 5.29 25.11 19.18
CA HIS A 500 5.68 24.25 20.33
C HIS A 500 4.50 23.96 21.26
N HIS A 501 4.43 22.73 21.75
CA HIS A 501 3.43 22.25 22.71
C HIS A 501 4.09 21.20 23.66
N PRO A 502 3.47 20.86 24.81
CA PRO A 502 4.08 19.98 25.81
C PRO A 502 4.16 18.50 25.38
N PHE A 503 3.36 18.06 24.43
CA PHE A 503 3.27 16.68 23.97
C PHE A 503 4.12 16.42 22.72
N ARG A 504 5.40 16.77 22.76
CA ARG A 504 6.29 16.66 21.60
C ARG A 504 6.68 15.21 21.32
N VAL A 505 6.92 14.88 20.03
CA VAL A 505 7.37 13.54 19.62
C VAL A 505 8.74 13.18 20.18
N ASP A 506 9.65 14.14 20.29
CA ASP A 506 11.00 13.97 20.81
C ASP A 506 11.09 14.00 22.35
N CYS A 507 9.95 14.13 23.05
CA CYS A 507 9.85 13.97 24.50
C CYS A 507 9.24 12.62 24.86
N PRO A 508 9.69 11.94 25.92
CA PRO A 508 9.05 10.72 26.43
C PRO A 508 7.59 10.99 26.80
N VAL A 509 6.68 10.09 26.41
CA VAL A 509 5.26 10.12 26.80
C VAL A 509 5.02 9.25 28.04
#